data_bca27314199bd15e0c41bf8c7bea7e82
#
_entry.id   bca27314199bd15e0c41bf8c7bea7e82
#
_cell.length_a   1.000
_cell.length_b   1.000
_cell.length_c   1.000
_cell.angle_alpha   90.00
_cell.angle_beta   90.00
_cell.angle_gamma   90.00
#
_symmetry.space_group_name_H-M   'P 1'
#
loop_
_entity.id
_entity.type
_entity.pdbx_description
1 polymer ?
#
loop_
_entity_poly.entity_id
_entity_poly.type
_entity_poly.pdbx_seq_one_letter_code
_entity_poly.pdbx_strand_id
1 'polypeptide(L)'
;ILDMPTFAIRNLKLEGDRSHSYTFPLNENEGEEVHTSTGKVLGTVVNPVWLINGSYHWEKLFEYSFQTPSGITFEPDSQRLIIFSQDSLLTYNLLKRQPQKYSYSNKLPVKLQLATHFMNTTDGKLYVYELNNLPLGDATVAALDLNNQEWKQTGVAALPVQLHHHDGFWDETTGKYLVFGGFGNKRFNNTFLEYDIEGDRWDTLSYSGDRIIPRYFSGMAVNKNREHIYVFGGMGNESGEQSVGRNYLHDLYLLDRKQQSVRRLWQNASDHRLVVARDMILTPDEKYIYALCYPEYLSDTYLQLYRLTVDDGTMKALGDSIPMRSEEIMTNANLYYNSLTHEYYCTTTEFDKKGHTVIRTYVLSAPPVSLDEIRSYGSRSSLEIRRLWIMAGIGVLLLAGGVLFVRKKRGKQMEYYPPP
;
A
#
# COMPACT_ATOMS: atom_id res chain seq x y z
N ILE A 1 38.78 -11.41 -13.05
CA ILE A 1 37.46 -11.40 -12.35
C ILE A 1 36.46 -11.71 -13.44
N LEU A 2 35.87 -12.90 -13.41
CA LEU A 2 34.75 -13.24 -14.28
C LEU A 2 33.54 -12.51 -13.70
N ASP A 3 33.03 -11.48 -14.38
CA ASP A 3 31.75 -10.88 -14.07
C ASP A 3 30.68 -11.95 -14.27
N MET A 4 30.18 -12.52 -13.17
CA MET A 4 29.01 -13.37 -13.26
C MET A 4 27.80 -12.50 -13.57
N PRO A 5 27.06 -12.79 -14.65
CA PRO A 5 25.87 -12.02 -14.98
C PRO A 5 24.83 -12.18 -13.85
N THR A 6 24.32 -11.08 -13.33
CA THR A 6 23.21 -11.08 -12.39
C THR A 6 21.92 -11.25 -13.18
N PHE A 7 21.28 -12.39 -13.08
CA PHE A 7 19.99 -12.64 -13.72
C PHE A 7 19.09 -13.49 -12.80
N ALA A 8 17.79 -13.38 -13.02
CA ALA A 8 16.78 -14.20 -12.40
C ALA A 8 16.04 -15.05 -13.44
N ILE A 9 15.62 -16.25 -13.07
CA ILE A 9 14.87 -17.15 -13.93
C ILE A 9 13.48 -17.36 -13.36
N ARG A 10 12.45 -17.29 -14.21
CA ARG A 10 11.06 -17.62 -13.90
C ARG A 10 10.46 -18.42 -15.06
N ASN A 11 9.54 -19.34 -14.76
CA ASN A 11 8.82 -20.15 -15.74
C ASN A 11 9.77 -20.90 -16.71
N LEU A 12 10.80 -21.55 -16.17
CA LEU A 12 11.72 -22.36 -16.96
C LEU A 12 10.96 -23.52 -17.62
N LYS A 13 11.04 -23.61 -18.95
CA LYS A 13 10.46 -24.70 -19.71
C LYS A 13 11.55 -25.56 -20.31
N LEU A 14 11.49 -26.86 -20.08
CA LEU A 14 12.37 -27.86 -20.67
C LEU A 14 11.55 -28.73 -21.62
N GLU A 15 11.95 -28.80 -22.86
CA GLU A 15 11.34 -29.61 -23.90
C GLU A 15 12.33 -30.69 -24.34
N GLY A 16 11.92 -31.95 -24.23
CA GLY A 16 12.67 -33.10 -24.69
C GLY A 16 12.03 -33.68 -25.94
N ASP A 17 12.62 -34.79 -26.50
CA ASP A 17 12.10 -35.47 -27.66
C ASP A 17 10.65 -35.90 -27.50
N ARG A 18 9.81 -35.41 -28.41
CA ARG A 18 8.43 -35.81 -28.82
C ARG A 18 7.35 -36.04 -27.76
N SER A 19 7.63 -36.17 -26.46
CA SER A 19 6.57 -36.47 -25.48
C SER A 19 6.78 -35.89 -24.08
N HIS A 20 7.88 -35.25 -23.78
CA HIS A 20 8.16 -34.75 -22.43
C HIS A 20 8.46 -33.26 -22.43
N SER A 21 7.51 -32.49 -21.92
CA SER A 21 7.69 -31.06 -21.62
C SER A 21 7.46 -30.83 -20.13
N TYR A 22 8.42 -30.16 -19.51
CA TYR A 22 8.33 -29.79 -18.10
C TYR A 22 8.39 -28.28 -17.98
N THR A 23 7.45 -27.72 -17.21
CA THR A 23 7.48 -26.31 -16.84
C THR A 23 7.75 -26.20 -15.35
N PHE A 24 8.78 -25.46 -15.00
CA PHE A 24 9.16 -25.13 -13.63
C PHE A 24 8.81 -23.65 -13.40
N PRO A 25 7.78 -23.32 -12.61
CA PRO A 25 7.41 -21.95 -12.31
C PRO A 25 8.53 -21.17 -11.61
N LEU A 26 9.34 -21.84 -10.79
CA LEU A 26 10.39 -21.26 -9.94
C LEU A 26 9.81 -20.21 -9.01
N ASN A 27 8.73 -20.57 -8.35
CA ASN A 27 7.96 -19.74 -7.43
C ASN A 27 7.93 -20.31 -6.01
N GLU A 28 8.91 -21.13 -5.68
CA GLU A 28 9.18 -21.58 -4.33
C GLU A 28 9.59 -20.39 -3.44
N ASN A 29 9.21 -20.42 -2.18
CA ASN A 29 9.59 -19.42 -1.19
C ASN A 29 10.66 -19.90 -0.21
N GLU A 30 10.97 -21.20 -0.20
CA GLU A 30 11.96 -21.82 0.69
C GLU A 30 12.48 -23.15 0.12
N GLY A 31 13.57 -23.64 0.69
CA GLY A 31 14.15 -24.94 0.36
C GLY A 31 14.97 -24.93 -0.92
N GLU A 32 15.45 -26.10 -1.31
CA GLU A 32 16.32 -26.35 -2.48
C GLU A 32 15.62 -27.19 -3.56
N GLU A 33 14.45 -27.76 -3.29
CA GLU A 33 13.69 -28.56 -4.22
C GLU A 33 12.97 -27.67 -5.24
N VAL A 34 12.99 -28.07 -6.51
CA VAL A 34 12.30 -27.37 -7.60
C VAL A 34 11.16 -28.24 -8.10
N HIS A 35 9.97 -27.65 -8.19
CA HIS A 35 8.74 -28.34 -8.56
C HIS A 35 8.29 -27.97 -9.98
N THR A 36 7.76 -28.93 -10.69
CA THR A 36 7.05 -28.67 -11.94
C THR A 36 5.70 -27.99 -11.67
N SER A 37 5.10 -27.42 -12.72
CA SER A 37 3.72 -26.88 -12.66
C SER A 37 2.69 -27.89 -12.17
N THR A 38 2.98 -29.20 -12.25
CA THR A 38 2.13 -30.30 -11.72
C THR A 38 2.47 -30.70 -10.31
N GLY A 39 3.45 -30.05 -9.65
CA GLY A 39 3.84 -30.30 -8.27
C GLY A 39 4.82 -31.46 -8.06
N LYS A 40 5.43 -32.00 -9.13
CA LYS A 40 6.47 -33.03 -9.01
C LYS A 40 7.82 -32.37 -8.75
N VAL A 41 8.57 -32.87 -7.76
CA VAL A 41 9.99 -32.54 -7.56
C VAL A 41 10.81 -33.21 -8.65
N LEU A 42 11.43 -32.46 -9.52
CA LEU A 42 12.29 -32.95 -10.58
C LEU A 42 13.66 -32.26 -10.65
N GLY A 43 13.97 -31.42 -9.68
CA GLY A 43 15.26 -30.74 -9.64
C GLY A 43 15.57 -30.19 -8.26
N THR A 44 16.81 -29.72 -8.12
CA THR A 44 17.31 -29.02 -6.94
C THR A 44 18.12 -27.81 -7.36
N VAL A 45 18.12 -26.78 -6.53
CA VAL A 45 18.96 -25.57 -6.67
C VAL A 45 19.89 -25.49 -5.47
N VAL A 46 21.15 -25.18 -5.71
CA VAL A 46 22.13 -24.99 -4.63
C VAL A 46 22.18 -23.53 -4.26
N ASN A 47 22.00 -23.22 -2.96
CA ASN A 47 21.98 -21.86 -2.40
C ASN A 47 20.99 -20.95 -3.12
N PRO A 48 19.69 -21.31 -3.19
CA PRO A 48 18.71 -20.52 -3.92
C PRO A 48 18.45 -19.17 -3.24
N VAL A 49 18.17 -18.17 -4.07
CA VAL A 49 17.58 -16.89 -3.63
C VAL A 49 16.20 -16.79 -4.30
N TRP A 50 15.16 -17.05 -3.52
CA TRP A 50 13.79 -17.03 -4.02
C TRP A 50 13.24 -15.61 -4.04
N LEU A 51 13.30 -14.96 -5.21
CA LEU A 51 12.90 -13.55 -5.39
C LEU A 51 11.40 -13.31 -5.16
N ILE A 52 10.57 -14.34 -5.24
CA ILE A 52 9.14 -14.23 -5.00
C ILE A 52 8.81 -13.71 -3.60
N ASN A 53 9.68 -13.96 -2.62
CA ASN A 53 9.51 -13.43 -1.27
C ASN A 53 9.51 -11.90 -1.25
N GLY A 54 10.40 -11.27 -2.00
CA GLY A 54 10.41 -9.82 -2.15
C GLY A 54 9.19 -9.25 -2.88
N SER A 55 8.50 -10.06 -3.70
CA SER A 55 7.25 -9.69 -4.38
C SER A 55 5.99 -9.92 -3.54
N TYR A 56 6.12 -10.59 -2.37
CA TYR A 56 4.98 -10.86 -1.48
C TYR A 56 5.14 -10.21 -0.11
N HIS A 57 6.34 -10.26 0.48
CA HIS A 57 6.57 -9.72 1.82
C HIS A 57 7.08 -8.29 1.75
N TRP A 58 6.33 -7.39 2.39
CA TRP A 58 6.78 -6.02 2.58
C TRP A 58 7.97 -5.97 3.53
N GLU A 59 9.13 -5.54 3.05
CA GLU A 59 10.32 -5.31 3.87
C GLU A 59 10.29 -3.89 4.45
N LYS A 60 10.42 -3.74 5.79
CA LYS A 60 10.56 -2.43 6.41
C LYS A 60 11.96 -1.85 6.14
N LEU A 61 12.05 -0.74 5.40
CA LEU A 61 13.31 -0.07 5.11
C LEU A 61 13.82 0.74 6.28
N PHE A 62 12.93 1.53 6.89
CA PHE A 62 13.28 2.39 8.02
C PHE A 62 12.07 2.82 8.83
N GLU A 63 12.37 3.38 10.01
CA GLU A 63 11.43 4.03 10.90
C GLU A 63 12.10 5.26 11.52
N TYR A 64 11.45 6.42 11.44
CA TYR A 64 11.90 7.67 12.04
C TYR A 64 10.80 8.34 12.84
N SER A 65 11.17 8.96 13.97
CA SER A 65 10.25 9.70 14.82
C SER A 65 10.62 11.18 14.87
N PHE A 66 9.58 12.04 14.82
CA PHE A 66 9.70 13.50 14.86
C PHE A 66 8.77 14.06 15.94
N GLN A 67 9.22 15.10 16.64
CA GLN A 67 8.42 15.73 17.70
C GLN A 67 7.26 16.60 17.18
N THR A 68 7.32 16.95 15.89
CA THR A 68 6.35 17.83 15.22
C THR A 68 5.67 17.09 14.06
N PRO A 69 4.52 17.59 13.56
CA PRO A 69 3.93 17.06 12.33
C PRO A 69 4.95 16.99 11.22
N SER A 70 4.95 15.86 10.51
CA SER A 70 5.95 15.54 9.49
C SER A 70 5.28 14.85 8.31
N GLY A 71 5.82 15.06 7.12
CA GLY A 71 5.38 14.42 5.89
C GLY A 71 6.53 13.68 5.20
N ILE A 72 6.17 12.84 4.25
CA ILE A 72 7.11 12.09 3.42
C ILE A 72 6.63 12.06 1.98
N THR A 73 7.54 12.28 1.04
CA THR A 73 7.27 12.18 -0.40
C THR A 73 8.41 11.49 -1.14
N PHE A 74 8.09 10.96 -2.31
CA PHE A 74 9.07 10.36 -3.22
C PHE A 74 9.49 11.36 -4.29
N GLU A 75 10.80 11.51 -4.47
CA GLU A 75 11.42 12.28 -5.54
C GLU A 75 12.10 11.30 -6.51
N PRO A 76 11.48 11.03 -7.67
CA PRO A 76 11.98 10.02 -8.61
C PRO A 76 13.30 10.39 -9.27
N ASP A 77 13.54 11.66 -9.59
CA ASP A 77 14.73 12.10 -10.34
C ASP A 77 16.03 11.85 -9.58
N SER A 78 16.02 12.08 -8.26
CA SER A 78 17.18 11.83 -7.39
C SER A 78 17.12 10.50 -6.66
N GLN A 79 16.10 9.66 -6.94
CA GLN A 79 15.91 8.33 -6.34
C GLN A 79 15.97 8.39 -4.81
N ARG A 80 15.17 9.27 -4.22
CA ARG A 80 15.14 9.45 -2.76
C ARG A 80 13.74 9.69 -2.21
N LEU A 81 13.54 9.30 -0.96
CA LEU A 81 12.42 9.74 -0.15
C LEU A 81 12.84 10.98 0.63
N ILE A 82 11.97 11.98 0.67
CA ILE A 82 12.17 13.25 1.37
C ILE A 82 11.20 13.26 2.55
N ILE A 83 11.76 13.36 3.76
CA ILE A 83 11.00 13.45 5.00
C ILE A 83 11.25 14.83 5.58
N PHE A 84 10.20 15.57 5.83
CA PHE A 84 10.28 16.93 6.35
C PHE A 84 9.42 17.10 7.61
N SER A 85 9.85 17.97 8.47
CA SER A 85 9.13 18.42 9.67
C SER A 85 9.20 19.94 9.77
N GLN A 86 8.65 20.52 10.85
CA GLN A 86 8.71 21.96 11.06
C GLN A 86 10.14 22.51 11.09
N ASP A 87 11.12 21.71 11.54
CA ASP A 87 12.47 22.15 11.87
C ASP A 87 13.60 21.27 11.32
N SER A 88 13.27 20.18 10.63
CA SER A 88 14.29 19.27 10.12
C SER A 88 13.91 18.61 8.79
N LEU A 89 14.93 18.30 7.99
CA LEU A 89 14.86 17.59 6.73
C LEU A 89 15.72 16.34 6.80
N LEU A 90 15.17 15.22 6.38
CA LEU A 90 15.88 13.97 6.21
C LEU A 90 15.59 13.45 4.80
N THR A 91 16.60 13.03 4.08
CA THR A 91 16.43 12.31 2.82
C THR A 91 16.92 10.88 2.98
N TYR A 92 16.28 9.95 2.28
CA TYR A 92 16.73 8.57 2.22
C TYR A 92 16.98 8.18 0.77
N ASN A 93 18.26 7.96 0.43
CA ASN A 93 18.61 7.51 -0.92
C ASN A 93 18.24 6.04 -1.11
N LEU A 94 17.39 5.75 -2.07
CA LEU A 94 16.85 4.41 -2.30
C LEU A 94 17.89 3.45 -2.89
N LEU A 95 18.77 3.93 -3.76
CA LEU A 95 19.80 3.11 -4.39
C LEU A 95 20.92 2.73 -3.42
N LYS A 96 21.29 3.66 -2.53
CA LYS A 96 22.34 3.43 -1.53
C LYS A 96 21.80 2.90 -0.20
N ARG A 97 20.49 2.93 -0.02
CA ARG A 97 19.78 2.61 1.23
C ARG A 97 20.36 3.36 2.44
N GLN A 98 20.62 4.66 2.28
CA GLN A 98 21.27 5.49 3.28
C GLN A 98 20.50 6.78 3.55
N PRO A 99 20.31 7.13 4.84
CA PRO A 99 19.74 8.41 5.22
C PRO A 99 20.77 9.53 5.19
N GLN A 100 20.29 10.75 4.96
CA GLN A 100 21.07 11.97 5.12
C GLN A 100 20.19 13.02 5.77
N LYS A 101 20.66 13.60 6.89
CA LYS A 101 19.95 14.64 7.63
C LYS A 101 20.50 16.00 7.27
N TYR A 102 19.60 16.97 7.15
CA TYR A 102 19.92 18.37 6.87
C TYR A 102 19.27 19.29 7.90
N SER A 103 19.86 20.46 8.07
CA SER A 103 19.22 21.59 8.75
C SER A 103 18.72 22.58 7.71
N TYR A 104 17.58 23.18 7.95
CA TYR A 104 17.10 24.26 7.11
C TYR A 104 17.99 25.50 7.25
N SER A 105 18.19 26.22 6.15
CA SER A 105 18.91 27.50 6.13
C SER A 105 18.11 28.61 6.82
N ASN A 106 16.77 28.48 6.82
CA ASN A 106 15.84 29.39 7.46
C ASN A 106 14.63 28.62 8.02
N LYS A 107 13.76 29.31 8.74
CA LYS A 107 12.56 28.66 9.30
C LYS A 107 11.49 28.44 8.23
N LEU A 108 10.78 27.30 8.31
CA LEU A 108 9.59 27.05 7.54
C LEU A 108 8.51 28.09 7.90
N PRO A 109 8.02 28.90 6.93
CA PRO A 109 7.07 29.97 7.19
C PRO A 109 5.64 29.47 7.47
N VAL A 110 5.30 28.27 7.00
CA VAL A 110 3.99 27.63 7.25
C VAL A 110 4.06 26.83 8.54
N LYS A 111 3.05 26.98 9.40
CA LYS A 111 2.91 26.16 10.60
C LYS A 111 2.25 24.84 10.22
N LEU A 112 3.01 23.75 10.23
CA LEU A 112 2.50 22.43 9.90
C LEU A 112 1.45 21.95 10.92
N GLN A 113 0.31 21.48 10.42
CA GLN A 113 -0.76 20.81 11.17
C GLN A 113 -1.01 19.41 10.60
N LEU A 114 -1.31 19.32 9.31
CA LEU A 114 -1.55 18.06 8.60
C LEU A 114 -0.33 17.62 7.78
N ALA A 115 0.67 18.49 7.65
CA ALA A 115 1.85 18.28 6.81
C ALA A 115 1.49 17.88 5.36
N THR A 116 0.44 18.48 4.82
CA THR A 116 0.03 18.29 3.43
C THR A 116 1.09 18.87 2.49
N HIS A 117 1.38 18.16 1.42
CA HIS A 117 2.48 18.51 0.54
C HIS A 117 2.33 17.91 -0.85
N PHE A 118 3.13 18.41 -1.78
CA PHE A 118 3.34 17.81 -3.09
C PHE A 118 4.77 18.11 -3.59
N MET A 119 5.26 17.23 -4.45
CA MET A 119 6.50 17.43 -5.15
C MET A 119 6.21 18.07 -6.51
N ASN A 120 6.73 19.29 -6.75
CA ASN A 120 6.69 19.88 -8.06
C ASN A 120 7.91 19.38 -8.85
N THR A 121 7.67 18.42 -9.74
CA THR A 121 8.73 17.80 -10.55
C THR A 121 9.26 18.75 -11.64
N THR A 122 8.54 19.83 -11.95
CA THR A 122 8.97 20.81 -12.96
C THR A 122 10.09 21.71 -12.43
N ASP A 123 10.00 22.17 -11.17
CA ASP A 123 11.00 23.05 -10.55
C ASP A 123 11.88 22.32 -9.51
N GLY A 124 11.62 21.04 -9.25
CA GLY A 124 12.38 20.21 -8.33
C GLY A 124 12.22 20.59 -6.85
N LYS A 125 11.14 21.28 -6.47
CA LYS A 125 10.90 21.75 -5.11
C LYS A 125 9.80 20.98 -4.42
N LEU A 126 9.94 20.83 -3.11
CA LEU A 126 8.88 20.34 -2.23
C LEU A 126 8.02 21.53 -1.79
N TYR A 127 6.72 21.43 -2.07
CA TYR A 127 5.73 22.39 -1.59
C TYR A 127 4.97 21.80 -0.42
N VAL A 128 4.83 22.58 0.65
CA VAL A 128 3.95 22.28 1.77
C VAL A 128 2.80 23.29 1.75
N TYR A 129 1.61 22.81 2.06
CA TYR A 129 0.43 23.67 2.16
C TYR A 129 -0.44 23.23 3.34
N GLU A 130 -1.09 24.17 3.98
CA GLU A 130 -2.02 23.91 5.06
C GLU A 130 -3.38 24.54 4.77
N LEU A 131 -4.42 23.75 4.99
CA LEU A 131 -5.79 24.10 4.64
C LEU A 131 -6.69 24.19 5.86
N ASN A 132 -6.14 24.00 7.05
CA ASN A 132 -6.94 23.85 8.25
C ASN A 132 -6.64 24.95 9.27
N ASN A 133 -7.67 25.75 9.60
CA ASN A 133 -7.68 26.71 10.72
C ASN A 133 -6.48 27.69 10.79
N LEU A 134 -5.93 28.09 9.65
CA LEU A 134 -4.91 29.13 9.65
C LEU A 134 -5.55 30.52 9.77
N PRO A 135 -4.97 31.43 10.55
CA PRO A 135 -5.39 32.83 10.59
C PRO A 135 -5.28 33.47 9.21
N LEU A 136 -6.20 34.38 8.91
CA LEU A 136 -6.22 35.10 7.64
C LEU A 136 -4.94 35.95 7.49
N GLY A 137 -4.25 35.78 6.36
CA GLY A 137 -3.01 36.45 6.04
C GLY A 137 -1.72 35.72 6.47
N ASP A 138 -1.86 34.63 7.22
CA ASP A 138 -0.69 33.75 7.49
C ASP A 138 -0.25 33.01 6.22
N ALA A 139 1.00 32.58 6.21
CA ALA A 139 1.53 31.76 5.13
C ALA A 139 0.77 30.43 5.07
N THR A 140 0.16 30.14 3.91
CA THR A 140 -0.55 28.89 3.66
C THR A 140 0.23 27.94 2.78
N VAL A 141 1.17 28.45 1.97
CA VAL A 141 2.00 27.64 1.07
C VAL A 141 3.45 28.09 1.16
N ALA A 142 4.36 27.14 1.21
CA ALA A 142 5.80 27.38 1.13
C ALA A 142 6.50 26.32 0.28
N ALA A 143 7.55 26.71 -0.42
CA ALA A 143 8.41 25.84 -1.21
C ALA A 143 9.77 25.67 -0.56
N LEU A 144 10.26 24.43 -0.50
CA LEU A 144 11.62 24.08 -0.09
C LEU A 144 12.48 23.86 -1.32
N ASP A 145 13.54 24.64 -1.45
CA ASP A 145 14.64 24.33 -2.37
C ASP A 145 15.52 23.24 -1.72
N LEU A 146 15.54 22.07 -2.34
CA LEU A 146 16.26 20.91 -1.83
C LEU A 146 17.78 21.00 -2.02
N ASN A 147 18.28 21.96 -2.81
CA ASN A 147 19.72 22.14 -3.04
C ASN A 147 20.39 22.93 -1.91
N ASN A 148 19.72 23.98 -1.43
CA ASN A 148 20.24 24.85 -0.38
C ASN A 148 19.49 24.76 0.94
N GLN A 149 18.45 23.91 1.02
CA GLN A 149 17.60 23.68 2.18
C GLN A 149 16.90 24.97 2.67
N GLU A 150 16.53 25.84 1.74
CA GLU A 150 15.92 27.12 2.00
C GLU A 150 14.41 27.07 1.74
N TRP A 151 13.61 27.50 2.72
CA TRP A 151 12.20 27.72 2.57
C TRP A 151 11.89 29.10 2.02
N LYS A 152 10.95 29.15 1.10
CA LYS A 152 10.38 30.39 0.59
C LYS A 152 8.85 30.33 0.74
N GLN A 153 8.28 31.34 1.38
CA GLN A 153 6.82 31.52 1.34
C GLN A 153 6.41 31.82 -0.11
N THR A 154 5.45 31.06 -0.63
CA THR A 154 4.93 31.19 -2.00
C THR A 154 3.49 31.65 -2.04
N GLY A 155 2.74 31.46 -0.94
CA GLY A 155 1.34 31.86 -0.93
C GLY A 155 0.76 32.13 0.44
N VAL A 156 -0.35 32.87 0.43
CA VAL A 156 -1.27 33.14 1.55
C VAL A 156 -2.71 32.75 1.20
N ALA A 157 -2.94 32.22 0.00
CA ALA A 157 -4.26 31.81 -0.45
C ALA A 157 -4.78 30.68 0.44
N ALA A 158 -5.95 30.89 1.03
CA ALA A 158 -6.68 29.88 1.76
C ALA A 158 -7.64 29.15 0.83
N LEU A 159 -7.80 27.85 1.02
CA LEU A 159 -8.92 27.16 0.38
C LEU A 159 -10.25 27.71 0.90
N PRO A 160 -11.27 27.81 0.05
CA PRO A 160 -12.62 28.22 0.46
C PRO A 160 -13.26 27.23 1.44
N VAL A 161 -12.69 26.02 1.56
CA VAL A 161 -13.12 24.95 2.46
C VAL A 161 -11.92 24.33 3.17
N GLN A 162 -12.13 23.90 4.42
CA GLN A 162 -11.13 23.10 5.10
C GLN A 162 -11.18 21.65 4.60
N LEU A 163 -10.04 21.07 4.28
CA LEU A 163 -9.98 19.70 3.78
C LEU A 163 -8.88 18.89 4.46
N HIS A 164 -9.23 17.69 4.87
CA HIS A 164 -8.30 16.62 5.20
C HIS A 164 -8.72 15.33 4.50
N HIS A 165 -7.81 14.39 4.32
CA HIS A 165 -8.03 13.13 3.60
C HIS A 165 -8.59 13.34 2.18
N HIS A 166 -8.14 14.41 1.54
CA HIS A 166 -8.21 14.58 0.09
C HIS A 166 -7.01 13.89 -0.55
N ASP A 167 -7.10 13.59 -1.83
CA ASP A 167 -5.98 13.14 -2.65
C ASP A 167 -5.62 14.20 -3.68
N GLY A 168 -4.40 14.16 -4.24
CA GLY A 168 -3.95 15.17 -5.20
C GLY A 168 -2.71 14.76 -5.96
N PHE A 169 -2.43 15.46 -7.05
CA PHE A 169 -1.21 15.26 -7.82
C PHE A 169 -0.74 16.57 -8.47
N TRP A 170 0.56 16.65 -8.72
CA TRP A 170 1.15 17.71 -9.52
C TRP A 170 0.93 17.43 -11.00
N ASP A 171 0.36 18.40 -11.71
CA ASP A 171 0.15 18.33 -13.14
C ASP A 171 1.23 19.12 -13.88
N GLU A 172 2.21 18.42 -14.40
CA GLU A 172 3.32 18.98 -15.17
C GLU A 172 2.87 19.66 -16.47
N THR A 173 1.71 19.26 -17.00
CA THR A 173 1.19 19.80 -18.28
C THR A 173 0.59 21.18 -18.13
N THR A 174 -0.01 21.46 -16.97
CA THR A 174 -0.62 22.75 -16.65
C THR A 174 0.22 23.60 -15.69
N GLY A 175 1.22 22.99 -15.03
CA GLY A 175 2.02 23.64 -13.99
C GLY A 175 1.21 23.96 -12.73
N LYS A 176 0.21 23.13 -12.40
CA LYS A 176 -0.69 23.33 -11.26
C LYS A 176 -0.84 22.07 -10.41
N TYR A 177 -1.25 22.25 -9.17
CA TYR A 177 -1.53 21.16 -8.26
C TYR A 177 -3.03 20.92 -8.15
N LEU A 178 -3.48 19.71 -8.48
CA LEU A 178 -4.89 19.33 -8.45
C LEU A 178 -5.19 18.49 -7.24
N VAL A 179 -6.31 18.79 -6.53
CA VAL A 179 -6.82 17.99 -5.42
C VAL A 179 -8.29 17.64 -5.63
N PHE A 180 -8.71 16.50 -5.06
CA PHE A 180 -10.09 16.05 -5.10
C PHE A 180 -10.56 15.51 -3.75
N GLY A 181 -11.84 15.76 -3.45
CA GLY A 181 -12.53 15.19 -2.31
C GLY A 181 -12.08 15.81 -0.98
N GLY A 182 -12.13 15.01 0.07
CA GLY A 182 -11.76 15.44 1.41
C GLY A 182 -12.94 15.80 2.28
N PHE A 183 -12.66 16.03 3.57
CA PHE A 183 -13.62 16.37 4.58
C PHE A 183 -13.18 17.60 5.36
N GLY A 184 -14.11 18.46 5.69
CA GLY A 184 -13.91 19.61 6.58
C GLY A 184 -15.22 20.37 6.81
N ASN A 185 -15.29 21.12 7.91
CA ASN A 185 -16.50 21.89 8.28
C ASN A 185 -17.78 21.04 8.26
N LYS A 186 -17.68 19.78 8.72
CA LYS A 186 -18.78 18.78 8.76
C LYS A 186 -19.35 18.42 7.37
N ARG A 187 -18.57 18.61 6.31
CA ARG A 187 -18.99 18.30 4.93
C ARG A 187 -17.96 17.43 4.22
N PHE A 188 -18.46 16.50 3.44
CA PHE A 188 -17.70 15.76 2.44
C PHE A 188 -17.65 16.55 1.15
N ASN A 189 -16.53 16.53 0.46
CA ASN A 189 -16.31 17.29 -0.77
C ASN A 189 -16.31 16.37 -2.01
N ASN A 190 -16.76 16.89 -3.15
CA ASN A 190 -16.70 16.24 -4.45
C ASN A 190 -16.19 17.17 -5.54
N THR A 191 -15.48 18.20 -5.14
CA THR A 191 -14.98 19.24 -6.04
C THR A 191 -13.52 18.94 -6.39
N PHE A 192 -13.16 19.15 -7.64
CA PHE A 192 -11.78 19.28 -8.06
C PHE A 192 -11.32 20.72 -7.87
N LEU A 193 -10.25 20.89 -7.13
CA LEU A 193 -9.64 22.19 -6.86
C LEU A 193 -8.23 22.20 -7.44
N GLU A 194 -7.86 23.29 -8.06
CA GLU A 194 -6.56 23.46 -8.72
C GLU A 194 -5.84 24.65 -8.11
N TYR A 195 -4.61 24.46 -7.63
CA TYR A 195 -3.76 25.52 -7.11
C TYR A 195 -2.81 26.04 -8.17
N ASP A 196 -2.90 27.32 -8.45
CA ASP A 196 -2.00 28.06 -9.31
C ASP A 196 -0.92 28.70 -8.45
N ILE A 197 0.32 28.21 -8.56
CA ILE A 197 1.46 28.69 -7.76
C ILE A 197 1.80 30.14 -8.11
N GLU A 198 1.75 30.50 -9.39
CA GLU A 198 2.14 31.84 -9.84
C GLU A 198 1.10 32.89 -9.41
N GLY A 199 -0.18 32.53 -9.52
CA GLY A 199 -1.29 33.40 -9.15
C GLY A 199 -1.65 33.38 -7.68
N ASP A 200 -1.06 32.48 -6.87
CA ASP A 200 -1.43 32.21 -5.47
C ASP A 200 -2.95 32.13 -5.27
N ARG A 201 -3.59 31.22 -5.99
CA ARG A 201 -5.05 31.05 -5.90
C ARG A 201 -5.48 29.62 -6.09
N TRP A 202 -6.61 29.30 -5.48
CA TRP A 202 -7.33 28.06 -5.70
C TRP A 202 -8.52 28.29 -6.62
N ASP A 203 -8.54 27.57 -7.72
CA ASP A 203 -9.65 27.58 -8.68
C ASP A 203 -10.48 26.29 -8.55
N THR A 204 -11.80 26.41 -8.70
CA THR A 204 -12.70 25.28 -8.76
C THR A 204 -12.88 24.84 -10.21
N LEU A 205 -12.62 23.56 -10.48
CA LEU A 205 -12.84 22.99 -11.80
C LEU A 205 -14.24 22.40 -11.89
N SER A 206 -14.90 22.68 -13.02
CA SER A 206 -16.24 22.16 -13.32
C SER A 206 -16.18 21.20 -14.50
N TYR A 207 -16.84 20.07 -14.36
CA TYR A 207 -16.93 19.03 -15.38
C TYR A 207 -18.40 18.67 -15.61
N SER A 208 -18.72 18.27 -16.83
CA SER A 208 -20.04 17.73 -17.19
C SER A 208 -20.14 16.23 -16.86
N GLY A 209 -21.31 15.62 -17.03
CA GLY A 209 -21.53 14.19 -16.89
C GLY A 209 -21.98 13.75 -15.51
N ASP A 210 -21.45 12.61 -15.04
CA ASP A 210 -21.90 12.01 -13.80
C ASP A 210 -21.39 12.77 -12.57
N ARG A 211 -22.28 12.95 -11.59
CA ARG A 211 -21.90 13.54 -10.31
C ARG A 211 -21.18 12.53 -9.46
N ILE A 212 -19.96 12.85 -9.03
CA ILE A 212 -19.26 12.05 -8.02
C ILE A 212 -19.90 12.29 -6.65
N ILE A 213 -20.19 11.23 -5.91
CA ILE A 213 -20.71 11.32 -4.54
C ILE A 213 -19.67 12.02 -3.66
N PRO A 214 -20.04 13.06 -2.88
CA PRO A 214 -19.13 13.74 -1.95
C PRO A 214 -18.46 12.76 -0.99
N ARG A 215 -17.12 12.82 -0.90
CA ARG A 215 -16.32 11.80 -0.22
C ARG A 215 -14.98 12.29 0.31
N TYR A 216 -14.41 11.51 1.20
CA TYR A 216 -13.03 11.60 1.68
C TYR A 216 -12.42 10.20 1.77
N PHE A 217 -11.12 10.06 1.97
CA PHE A 217 -10.41 8.79 1.88
C PHE A 217 -10.57 8.07 0.54
N SER A 218 -10.83 8.81 -0.54
CA SER A 218 -10.76 8.27 -1.90
C SER A 218 -9.35 8.42 -2.44
N GLY A 219 -8.95 7.47 -3.30
CA GLY A 219 -7.69 7.57 -4.03
C GLY A 219 -7.87 8.12 -5.42
N MET A 220 -6.83 8.74 -5.95
CA MET A 220 -6.72 9.14 -7.36
C MET A 220 -5.59 8.39 -8.06
N ALA A 221 -5.83 8.00 -9.31
CA ALA A 221 -4.81 7.50 -10.22
C ALA A 221 -4.88 8.28 -11.53
N VAL A 222 -3.72 8.59 -12.10
CA VAL A 222 -3.62 9.46 -13.27
C VAL A 222 -2.81 8.77 -14.35
N ASN A 223 -3.26 8.85 -15.59
CA ASN A 223 -2.49 8.31 -16.71
C ASN A 223 -1.29 9.21 -17.06
N LYS A 224 -0.37 8.68 -17.85
CA LYS A 224 0.93 9.32 -18.14
C LYS A 224 0.78 10.72 -18.78
N ASN A 225 -0.21 10.93 -19.62
CA ASN A 225 -0.44 12.22 -20.32
C ASN A 225 -1.35 13.18 -19.57
N ARG A 226 -1.77 12.83 -18.34
CA ARG A 226 -2.62 13.65 -17.44
C ARG A 226 -4.03 13.94 -18.01
N GLU A 227 -4.48 13.18 -19.01
CA GLU A 227 -5.81 13.34 -19.60
C GLU A 227 -6.90 12.58 -18.84
N HIS A 228 -6.57 11.39 -18.30
CA HIS A 228 -7.48 10.52 -17.54
C HIS A 228 -7.14 10.53 -16.07
N ILE A 229 -8.12 10.87 -15.23
CA ILE A 229 -8.03 10.79 -13.78
C ILE A 229 -9.09 9.81 -13.28
N TYR A 230 -8.66 8.78 -12.58
CA TYR A 230 -9.52 7.79 -11.96
C TYR A 230 -9.71 8.12 -10.48
N VAL A 231 -10.96 8.15 -10.02
CA VAL A 231 -11.31 8.35 -8.60
C VAL A 231 -11.99 7.08 -8.09
N PHE A 232 -11.40 6.47 -7.07
CA PHE A 232 -11.91 5.22 -6.51
C PHE A 232 -12.19 5.31 -5.01
N GLY A 233 -13.31 4.72 -4.60
CA GLY A 233 -13.61 4.39 -3.22
C GLY A 233 -13.79 5.57 -2.27
N GLY A 234 -13.48 5.34 -1.00
CA GLY A 234 -13.62 6.31 0.07
C GLY A 234 -14.92 6.20 0.84
N MET A 235 -15.25 7.24 1.59
CA MET A 235 -16.49 7.33 2.39
C MET A 235 -17.19 8.65 2.19
N GLY A 236 -18.53 8.63 2.22
CA GLY A 236 -19.34 9.82 2.09
C GLY A 236 -20.82 9.53 1.95
N ASN A 237 -21.56 10.51 1.45
CA ASN A 237 -22.98 10.36 1.14
C ASN A 237 -23.43 11.37 0.05
N GLU A 238 -24.62 11.16 -0.50
CA GLU A 238 -25.17 11.98 -1.57
C GLU A 238 -25.37 13.47 -1.19
N SER A 239 -25.69 13.75 0.09
CA SER A 239 -25.91 15.12 0.55
C SER A 239 -24.61 15.90 0.79
N GLY A 240 -23.49 15.19 0.98
CA GLY A 240 -22.23 15.78 1.42
C GLY A 240 -22.22 16.19 2.89
N GLU A 241 -23.27 15.95 3.68
CA GLU A 241 -23.36 16.38 5.06
C GLU A 241 -23.02 15.25 6.04
N GLN A 242 -22.15 15.53 7.00
CA GLN A 242 -21.76 14.56 8.03
C GLN A 242 -22.95 14.11 8.90
N SER A 243 -23.93 14.99 9.15
CA SER A 243 -25.12 14.70 9.96
C SER A 243 -26.00 13.58 9.40
N VAL A 244 -25.94 13.32 8.11
CA VAL A 244 -26.66 12.24 7.41
C VAL A 244 -25.96 10.88 7.60
N GLY A 245 -24.71 10.85 8.07
CA GLY A 245 -23.89 9.68 8.18
C GLY A 245 -22.96 9.50 6.99
N ARG A 246 -22.35 8.33 6.88
CA ARG A 246 -21.38 7.99 5.81
C ARG A 246 -21.51 6.54 5.40
N ASN A 247 -21.30 6.28 4.11
CA ASN A 247 -21.24 4.94 3.54
C ASN A 247 -19.86 4.70 2.96
N TYR A 248 -19.39 3.46 2.97
CA TYR A 248 -18.23 3.06 2.19
C TYR A 248 -18.64 2.98 0.73
N LEU A 249 -17.85 3.63 -0.12
CA LEU A 249 -18.10 3.73 -1.55
C LEU A 249 -17.19 2.74 -2.28
N HIS A 250 -17.80 1.95 -3.15
CA HIS A 250 -17.06 0.99 -3.96
C HIS A 250 -17.43 1.20 -5.43
N ASP A 251 -16.96 2.30 -5.94
CA ASP A 251 -17.23 2.83 -7.28
C ASP A 251 -15.97 3.41 -7.90
N LEU A 252 -15.91 3.42 -9.21
CA LEU A 252 -14.84 4.05 -9.99
C LEU A 252 -15.41 5.06 -10.94
N TYR A 253 -14.84 6.25 -10.92
CA TYR A 253 -15.11 7.31 -11.88
C TYR A 253 -13.88 7.59 -12.72
N LEU A 254 -14.13 7.89 -14.00
CA LEU A 254 -13.15 8.44 -14.93
C LEU A 254 -13.50 9.89 -15.19
N LEU A 255 -12.57 10.78 -14.90
CA LEU A 255 -12.57 12.14 -15.38
C LEU A 255 -11.70 12.22 -16.63
N ASP A 256 -12.34 12.51 -17.78
CA ASP A 256 -11.67 12.84 -19.04
C ASP A 256 -11.48 14.37 -19.11
N ARG A 257 -10.26 14.83 -18.93
CA ARG A 257 -9.94 16.27 -18.92
C ARG A 257 -10.04 16.90 -20.30
N LYS A 258 -9.78 16.14 -21.35
CA LYS A 258 -9.89 16.62 -22.72
C LYS A 258 -11.34 16.86 -23.13
N GLN A 259 -12.22 15.95 -22.74
CA GLN A 259 -13.67 16.08 -22.95
C GLN A 259 -14.36 16.92 -21.88
N GLN A 260 -13.66 17.28 -20.80
CA GLN A 260 -14.20 17.96 -19.61
C GLN A 260 -15.43 17.26 -19.04
N SER A 261 -15.37 15.94 -18.95
CA SER A 261 -16.50 15.11 -18.51
C SER A 261 -16.10 14.06 -17.49
N VAL A 262 -17.04 13.77 -16.59
CA VAL A 262 -16.94 12.68 -15.59
C VAL A 262 -17.89 11.58 -15.99
N ARG A 263 -17.43 10.34 -15.93
CA ARG A 263 -18.23 9.14 -16.14
C ARG A 263 -17.98 8.13 -15.04
N ARG A 264 -19.04 7.63 -14.43
CA ARG A 264 -18.95 6.48 -13.52
C ARG A 264 -18.78 5.22 -14.36
N LEU A 265 -17.65 4.52 -14.19
CA LEU A 265 -17.36 3.29 -14.90
C LEU A 265 -18.20 2.14 -14.34
N TRP A 266 -18.23 2.04 -13.02
CA TRP A 266 -19.01 1.04 -12.30
C TRP A 266 -19.25 1.46 -10.85
N GLN A 267 -20.20 0.79 -10.20
CA GLN A 267 -20.47 0.83 -8.78
C GLN A 267 -20.88 -0.58 -8.34
N ASN A 268 -20.10 -1.18 -7.48
CA ASN A 268 -20.32 -2.53 -7.01
C ASN A 268 -20.80 -2.51 -5.56
N ALA A 269 -21.71 -3.45 -5.22
CA ALA A 269 -21.99 -3.75 -3.83
C ALA A 269 -20.74 -4.40 -3.21
N SER A 270 -20.31 -3.91 -2.07
CA SER A 270 -19.18 -4.49 -1.35
C SER A 270 -19.49 -4.55 0.14
N ASP A 271 -19.25 -5.69 0.73
CA ASP A 271 -19.28 -5.87 2.19
C ASP A 271 -17.96 -5.40 2.85
N HIS A 272 -16.97 -5.06 2.04
CA HIS A 272 -15.67 -4.60 2.53
C HIS A 272 -15.76 -3.15 3.02
N ARG A 273 -15.54 -2.96 4.32
CA ARG A 273 -15.42 -1.64 4.94
C ARG A 273 -13.99 -1.15 4.85
N LEU A 274 -13.57 -0.80 3.64
CA LEU A 274 -12.22 -0.35 3.35
C LEU A 274 -12.24 1.07 2.81
N VAL A 275 -11.22 1.83 3.17
CA VAL A 275 -10.90 3.12 2.57
C VAL A 275 -9.57 3.04 1.84
N VAL A 276 -9.30 4.00 0.99
CA VAL A 276 -8.11 4.05 0.15
C VAL A 276 -7.08 4.97 0.78
N ALA A 277 -5.83 4.54 0.81
CA ALA A 277 -4.70 5.42 1.05
C ALA A 277 -4.40 6.28 -0.19
N ARG A 278 -3.57 7.30 -0.04
CA ARG A 278 -3.21 8.21 -1.15
C ARG A 278 -2.35 7.55 -2.21
N ASP A 279 -2.31 8.19 -3.38
CA ASP A 279 -1.39 7.87 -4.49
C ASP A 279 -1.63 6.48 -5.08
N MET A 280 -2.81 6.25 -5.66
CA MET A 280 -3.05 5.04 -6.45
C MET A 280 -2.18 5.03 -7.72
N ILE A 281 -1.80 3.85 -8.17
CA ILE A 281 -0.92 3.68 -9.32
C ILE A 281 -1.68 2.99 -10.46
N LEU A 282 -1.83 3.69 -11.57
CA LEU A 282 -2.46 3.19 -12.80
C LEU A 282 -1.41 2.48 -13.67
N THR A 283 -1.76 1.31 -14.21
CA THR A 283 -0.90 0.64 -15.19
C THR A 283 -0.86 1.42 -16.51
N PRO A 284 0.25 1.35 -17.28
CA PRO A 284 0.38 2.10 -18.54
C PRO A 284 -0.68 1.77 -19.61
N ASP A 285 -1.27 0.57 -19.55
CA ASP A 285 -2.36 0.13 -20.44
C ASP A 285 -3.77 0.48 -19.88
N GLU A 286 -3.82 1.18 -18.75
CA GLU A 286 -5.04 1.61 -18.03
C GLU A 286 -6.01 0.46 -17.67
N LYS A 287 -5.52 -0.79 -17.58
CA LYS A 287 -6.36 -1.94 -17.23
C LYS A 287 -6.47 -2.17 -15.73
N TYR A 288 -5.44 -1.78 -14.99
CA TYR A 288 -5.36 -2.03 -13.55
C TYR A 288 -4.96 -0.77 -12.78
N ILE A 289 -5.50 -0.68 -11.58
CA ILE A 289 -5.09 0.29 -10.56
C ILE A 289 -4.55 -0.48 -9.36
N TYR A 290 -3.38 -0.11 -8.86
CA TYR A 290 -2.87 -0.57 -7.58
C TYR A 290 -3.23 0.45 -6.51
N ALA A 291 -3.86 -0.01 -5.44
CA ALA A 291 -4.31 0.80 -4.32
C ALA A 291 -4.01 0.13 -2.99
N LEU A 292 -3.49 0.88 -2.02
CA LEU A 292 -3.46 0.47 -0.63
C LEU A 292 -4.81 0.76 0.00
N CYS A 293 -5.43 -0.25 0.61
CA CYS A 293 -6.69 -0.08 1.31
C CYS A 293 -6.60 -0.58 2.75
N TYR A 294 -7.43 -0.02 3.64
CA TYR A 294 -7.45 -0.41 5.04
C TYR A 294 -8.81 -0.19 5.70
N PRO A 295 -9.15 -0.96 6.76
CA PRO A 295 -10.33 -0.73 7.59
C PRO A 295 -10.08 0.44 8.56
N GLU A 296 -10.58 1.63 8.22
CA GLU A 296 -10.34 2.89 8.97
C GLU A 296 -10.96 2.92 10.37
N TYR A 297 -11.95 2.07 10.63
CA TYR A 297 -12.64 1.98 11.91
C TYR A 297 -11.86 1.21 12.99
N LEU A 298 -10.73 0.63 12.63
CA LEU A 298 -9.83 -0.07 13.55
C LEU A 298 -8.66 0.85 13.92
N SER A 299 -8.42 1.05 15.23
CA SER A 299 -7.24 1.80 15.70
C SER A 299 -5.93 1.06 15.36
N ASP A 300 -5.86 -0.23 15.72
CA ASP A 300 -4.80 -1.13 15.25
C ASP A 300 -5.29 -1.77 13.96
N THR A 301 -4.92 -1.20 12.85
CA THR A 301 -5.37 -1.56 11.50
C THR A 301 -4.21 -2.12 10.67
N TYR A 302 -4.48 -2.39 9.40
CA TYR A 302 -3.48 -2.88 8.45
C TYR A 302 -3.74 -2.32 7.06
N LEU A 303 -2.69 -2.07 6.31
CA LEU A 303 -2.74 -1.74 4.89
C LEU A 303 -2.61 -3.03 4.08
N GLN A 304 -3.46 -3.18 3.08
CA GLN A 304 -3.39 -4.26 2.10
C GLN A 304 -3.31 -3.66 0.70
N LEU A 305 -2.34 -4.11 -0.08
CA LEU A 305 -2.26 -3.74 -1.50
C LEU A 305 -3.29 -4.55 -2.30
N TYR A 306 -4.08 -3.84 -3.10
CA TYR A 306 -5.02 -4.45 -4.04
C TYR A 306 -4.67 -4.05 -5.48
N ARG A 307 -4.84 -4.99 -6.39
CA ARG A 307 -4.96 -4.72 -7.82
C ARG A 307 -6.43 -4.69 -8.18
N LEU A 308 -6.89 -3.55 -8.62
CA LEU A 308 -8.26 -3.28 -9.05
C LEU A 308 -8.32 -3.34 -10.58
N THR A 309 -9.25 -4.09 -11.13
CA THR A 309 -9.53 -4.09 -12.58
C THR A 309 -10.40 -2.88 -12.92
N VAL A 310 -9.96 -2.07 -13.88
CA VAL A 310 -10.66 -0.82 -14.26
C VAL A 310 -12.03 -1.11 -14.86
N ASP A 311 -12.17 -2.17 -15.63
CA ASP A 311 -13.40 -2.49 -16.36
C ASP A 311 -14.56 -2.93 -15.47
N ASP A 312 -14.30 -3.74 -14.43
CA ASP A 312 -15.36 -4.39 -13.65
C ASP A 312 -15.23 -4.23 -12.13
N GLY A 313 -14.13 -3.65 -11.65
CA GLY A 313 -13.91 -3.43 -10.23
C GLY A 313 -13.49 -4.67 -9.45
N THR A 314 -13.09 -5.74 -10.12
CA THR A 314 -12.55 -6.93 -9.44
C THR A 314 -11.27 -6.56 -8.69
N MET A 315 -11.22 -6.86 -7.38
CA MET A 315 -10.07 -6.61 -6.52
C MET A 315 -9.34 -7.90 -6.19
N LYS A 316 -8.02 -7.90 -6.37
CA LYS A 316 -7.14 -8.99 -5.96
C LYS A 316 -6.13 -8.48 -4.94
N ALA A 317 -6.09 -9.09 -3.75
CA ALA A 317 -5.09 -8.77 -2.73
C ALA A 317 -3.71 -9.27 -3.18
N LEU A 318 -2.68 -8.43 -3.01
CA LEU A 318 -1.30 -8.69 -3.40
C LEU A 318 -0.37 -8.35 -2.24
N GLY A 319 0.66 -9.17 -2.07
CA GLY A 319 1.56 -9.05 -0.93
C GLY A 319 0.89 -9.43 0.39
N ASP A 320 1.67 -9.42 1.46
CA ASP A 320 1.15 -9.48 2.82
C ASP A 320 0.65 -8.11 3.30
N SER A 321 0.07 -8.05 4.49
CA SER A 321 -0.43 -6.79 5.05
C SER A 321 0.64 -6.07 5.86
N ILE A 322 0.58 -4.74 5.86
CA ILE A 322 1.44 -3.88 6.67
C ILE A 322 0.65 -3.42 7.91
N PRO A 323 1.10 -3.68 9.14
CA PRO A 323 0.43 -3.16 10.32
C PRO A 323 0.52 -1.63 10.38
N MET A 324 -0.59 -0.97 10.73
CA MET A 324 -0.68 0.48 10.87
C MET A 324 -1.57 0.84 12.06
N ARG A 325 -1.24 1.93 12.74
CA ARG A 325 -2.09 2.50 13.80
C ARG A 325 -2.77 3.77 13.31
N SER A 326 -4.10 3.77 13.30
CA SER A 326 -4.93 4.86 12.77
C SER A 326 -5.86 5.41 13.87
N GLU A 327 -5.31 6.24 14.76
CA GLU A 327 -6.07 6.90 15.83
C GLU A 327 -6.22 8.40 15.62
N GLU A 328 -5.26 9.03 14.93
CA GLU A 328 -5.20 10.46 14.72
C GLU A 328 -5.68 10.86 13.32
N ILE A 329 -6.33 12.02 13.24
CA ILE A 329 -6.80 12.58 11.95
C ILE A 329 -5.65 12.83 10.95
N MET A 330 -4.44 12.97 11.44
CA MET A 330 -3.24 13.18 10.63
C MET A 330 -2.62 11.87 10.14
N THR A 331 -3.11 10.71 10.61
CA THR A 331 -2.63 9.40 10.14
C THR A 331 -2.85 9.26 8.65
N ASN A 332 -1.81 8.88 7.94
CA ASN A 332 -1.83 8.77 6.49
C ASN A 332 -0.92 7.66 5.99
N ALA A 333 -1.21 7.19 4.78
CA ALA A 333 -0.32 6.29 4.05
C ALA A 333 -0.31 6.69 2.57
N ASN A 334 0.84 6.49 1.94
CA ASN A 334 1.04 6.78 0.52
C ASN A 334 1.65 5.55 -0.17
N LEU A 335 1.30 5.36 -1.44
CA LEU A 335 1.84 4.32 -2.31
C LEU A 335 2.64 4.96 -3.44
N TYR A 336 3.91 4.62 -3.55
CA TYR A 336 4.77 5.08 -4.66
C TYR A 336 5.26 3.90 -5.47
N TYR A 337 5.50 4.11 -6.75
CA TYR A 337 6.14 3.15 -7.63
C TYR A 337 7.40 3.74 -8.22
N ASN A 338 8.51 3.05 -8.04
CA ASN A 338 9.78 3.40 -8.65
C ASN A 338 10.00 2.57 -9.91
N SER A 339 9.88 3.20 -11.06
CA SER A 339 10.06 2.54 -12.35
C SER A 339 11.51 2.15 -12.65
N LEU A 340 12.49 2.78 -11.98
CA LEU A 340 13.91 2.46 -12.14
C LEU A 340 14.30 1.15 -11.42
N THR A 341 13.83 1.00 -10.17
CA THR A 341 14.14 -0.20 -9.37
C THR A 341 13.07 -1.29 -9.48
N HIS A 342 11.94 -1.00 -10.13
CA HIS A 342 10.77 -1.86 -10.17
C HIS A 342 10.27 -2.25 -8.76
N GLU A 343 10.11 -1.26 -7.88
CA GLU A 343 9.67 -1.44 -6.51
C GLU A 343 8.49 -0.54 -6.17
N TYR A 344 7.61 -1.05 -5.33
CA TYR A 344 6.57 -0.28 -4.66
C TYR A 344 7.07 0.13 -3.29
N TYR A 345 6.78 1.36 -2.90
CA TYR A 345 7.05 1.87 -1.55
C TYR A 345 5.73 2.24 -0.89
N CYS A 346 5.49 1.68 0.27
CA CYS A 346 4.43 2.12 1.18
C CYS A 346 5.06 2.97 2.27
N THR A 347 4.57 4.19 2.45
CA THR A 347 4.98 5.05 3.57
C THR A 347 3.80 5.27 4.49
N THR A 348 3.99 5.12 5.80
CA THR A 348 2.97 5.44 6.81
C THR A 348 3.41 6.61 7.66
N THR A 349 2.46 7.49 7.97
CA THR A 349 2.60 8.58 8.96
C THR A 349 1.65 8.28 10.09
N GLU A 350 2.18 7.88 11.21
CA GLU A 350 1.46 7.45 12.41
C GLU A 350 1.88 8.30 13.61
N PHE A 351 1.21 8.11 14.75
CA PHE A 351 1.50 8.88 15.98
C PHE A 351 1.72 7.94 17.16
N ASP A 352 2.75 8.24 17.95
CA ASP A 352 3.00 7.54 19.19
C ASP A 352 2.08 8.08 20.32
N LYS A 353 2.14 7.44 21.49
CA LYS A 353 1.36 7.84 22.68
C LYS A 353 1.69 9.25 23.21
N LYS A 354 2.78 9.86 22.75
CA LYS A 354 3.19 11.23 23.10
C LYS A 354 2.80 12.25 22.04
N GLY A 355 2.17 11.79 20.95
CA GLY A 355 1.81 12.62 19.81
C GLY A 355 2.99 12.92 18.87
N HIS A 356 4.11 12.19 18.97
CA HIS A 356 5.19 12.30 18.03
C HIS A 356 4.82 11.62 16.71
N THR A 357 5.16 12.23 15.60
CA THR A 357 4.99 11.61 14.28
C THR A 357 5.99 10.48 14.10
N VAL A 358 5.50 9.30 13.70
CA VAL A 358 6.30 8.12 13.36
C VAL A 358 6.10 7.80 11.89
N ILE A 359 7.18 7.92 11.11
CA ILE A 359 7.18 7.60 9.68
C ILE A 359 7.86 6.26 9.47
N ARG A 360 7.15 5.32 8.83
CA ARG A 360 7.68 4.02 8.40
C ARG A 360 7.62 3.92 6.89
N THR A 361 8.61 3.26 6.35
CA THR A 361 8.64 2.96 4.90
C THR A 361 8.90 1.49 4.70
N TYR A 362 8.11 0.91 3.80
CA TYR A 362 8.18 -0.49 3.39
C TYR A 362 8.39 -0.57 1.89
N VAL A 363 9.05 -1.63 1.45
CA VAL A 363 9.31 -1.90 0.02
C VAL A 363 8.78 -3.27 -0.37
N LEU A 364 8.25 -3.36 -1.59
CA LEU A 364 7.78 -4.59 -2.23
C LEU A 364 8.26 -4.62 -3.68
N SER A 365 8.88 -5.72 -4.10
CA SER A 365 9.37 -5.87 -5.48
C SER A 365 8.21 -6.06 -6.46
N ALA A 366 8.30 -5.43 -7.62
CA ALA A 366 7.34 -5.63 -8.71
C ALA A 366 7.76 -6.82 -9.61
N PRO A 367 6.79 -7.54 -10.18
CA PRO A 367 5.34 -7.43 -9.94
C PRO A 367 4.96 -8.04 -8.60
N PRO A 368 4.06 -7.40 -7.83
CA PRO A 368 3.57 -7.97 -6.60
C PRO A 368 2.70 -9.21 -6.89
N VAL A 369 2.80 -10.22 -6.04
CA VAL A 369 2.08 -11.49 -6.18
C VAL A 369 1.07 -11.69 -5.05
N SER A 370 0.06 -12.52 -5.30
CA SER A 370 -0.93 -12.91 -4.30
C SER A 370 -0.50 -14.18 -3.57
N LEU A 371 -1.16 -14.48 -2.45
CA LEU A 371 -0.88 -15.65 -1.63
C LEU A 371 -1.02 -16.98 -2.40
N ASP A 372 -1.94 -17.05 -3.35
CA ASP A 372 -2.17 -18.24 -4.19
C ASP A 372 -1.05 -18.44 -5.25
N GLU A 373 -0.26 -17.41 -5.53
CA GLU A 373 0.88 -17.48 -6.43
C GLU A 373 2.18 -17.92 -5.74
N ILE A 374 2.26 -17.85 -4.42
CA ILE A 374 3.36 -18.39 -3.63
C ILE A 374 3.06 -19.85 -3.31
N ARG A 375 3.91 -20.74 -3.78
CA ARG A 375 3.85 -22.14 -3.40
C ARG A 375 4.82 -22.39 -2.26
N SER A 376 4.30 -22.46 -1.05
CA SER A 376 4.99 -23.10 0.05
C SER A 376 4.82 -24.61 -0.12
N TYR A 377 5.78 -25.26 -0.68
CA TYR A 377 5.93 -26.71 -0.52
C TYR A 377 6.48 -26.90 0.88
N GLY A 378 5.57 -26.83 1.90
CA GLY A 378 5.96 -27.04 3.29
C GLY A 378 6.89 -28.23 3.38
N SER A 379 8.03 -28.07 4.05
CA SER A 379 9.03 -29.12 4.15
C SER A 379 8.30 -30.45 4.44
N ARG A 380 8.53 -31.48 3.64
CA ARG A 380 7.98 -32.84 3.82
C ARG A 380 8.05 -33.29 5.28
N SER A 381 9.03 -32.76 6.03
CA SER A 381 9.22 -32.99 7.45
C SER A 381 8.00 -32.66 8.32
N SER A 382 7.23 -31.59 8.06
CA SER A 382 6.10 -31.24 8.95
C SER A 382 4.85 -32.11 8.67
N LEU A 383 4.58 -32.46 7.42
CA LEU A 383 3.47 -33.36 7.07
C LEU A 383 3.84 -34.83 7.36
N GLU A 384 5.06 -35.27 7.13
CA GLU A 384 5.52 -36.60 7.47
C GLU A 384 5.66 -36.76 8.99
N ILE A 385 6.18 -35.76 9.70
CA ILE A 385 6.20 -35.75 11.18
C ILE A 385 4.77 -35.78 11.72
N ARG A 386 3.84 -35.02 11.18
CA ARG A 386 2.44 -35.07 11.61
C ARG A 386 1.77 -36.40 11.32
N ARG A 387 2.05 -37.02 10.17
CA ARG A 387 1.60 -38.40 9.86
C ARG A 387 2.26 -39.43 10.76
N LEU A 388 3.54 -39.34 11.05
CA LEU A 388 4.26 -40.19 11.99
C LEU A 388 3.68 -40.07 13.41
N TRP A 389 3.36 -38.88 13.90
CA TRP A 389 2.72 -38.67 15.18
C TRP A 389 1.29 -39.23 15.23
N ILE A 390 0.52 -39.11 14.15
CA ILE A 390 -0.81 -39.71 14.04
C ILE A 390 -0.70 -41.24 14.03
N MET A 391 0.23 -41.80 13.26
CA MET A 391 0.47 -43.27 13.23
C MET A 391 0.99 -43.80 14.57
N ALA A 392 1.90 -43.08 15.24
CA ALA A 392 2.35 -43.43 16.59
C ALA A 392 1.20 -43.37 17.60
N GLY A 393 0.32 -42.37 17.55
CA GLY A 393 -0.88 -42.26 18.38
C GLY A 393 -1.84 -43.42 18.19
N ILE A 394 -2.08 -43.81 16.95
CA ILE A 394 -2.94 -44.98 16.61
C ILE A 394 -2.29 -46.29 17.14
N GLY A 395 -0.99 -46.43 16.97
CA GLY A 395 -0.22 -47.58 17.51
C GLY A 395 -0.33 -47.72 19.03
N VAL A 396 -0.22 -46.62 19.76
CA VAL A 396 -0.37 -46.58 21.23
C VAL A 396 -1.80 -46.95 21.66
N LEU A 397 -2.83 -46.44 20.95
CA LEU A 397 -4.24 -46.80 21.22
C LEU A 397 -4.54 -48.26 20.95
N LEU A 398 -3.98 -48.84 19.89
CA LEU A 398 -4.13 -50.28 19.61
C LEU A 398 -3.42 -51.17 20.67
N LEU A 399 -2.24 -50.77 21.12
CA LEU A 399 -1.52 -51.45 22.22
C LEU A 399 -2.29 -51.36 23.55
N ALA A 400 -2.81 -50.19 23.90
CA ALA A 400 -3.63 -50.00 25.09
C ALA A 400 -4.93 -50.80 25.02
N GLY A 401 -5.60 -50.85 23.88
CA GLY A 401 -6.78 -51.68 23.62
C GLY A 401 -6.46 -53.15 23.72
N GLY A 402 -5.35 -53.59 23.18
CA GLY A 402 -4.85 -54.98 23.30
C GLY A 402 -4.59 -55.41 24.74
N VAL A 403 -3.93 -54.56 25.54
CA VAL A 403 -3.64 -54.80 26.97
C VAL A 403 -4.95 -54.89 27.77
N LEU A 404 -5.88 -53.99 27.52
CA LEU A 404 -7.22 -54.03 28.17
C LEU A 404 -8.01 -55.27 27.79
N PHE A 405 -7.94 -55.70 26.54
CA PHE A 405 -8.60 -56.92 26.07
C PHE A 405 -8.00 -58.17 26.73
N VAL A 406 -6.66 -58.26 26.83
CA VAL A 406 -5.99 -59.37 27.50
C VAL A 406 -6.29 -59.40 29.00
N ARG A 407 -6.32 -58.23 29.67
CA ARG A 407 -6.72 -58.13 31.10
C ARG A 407 -8.16 -58.54 31.29
N LYS A 408 -9.08 -58.13 30.44
CA LYS A 408 -10.51 -58.56 30.50
C LYS A 408 -10.68 -60.06 30.25
N LYS A 409 -9.86 -60.67 29.39
CA LYS A 409 -9.88 -62.13 29.15
C LYS A 409 -9.31 -62.93 30.32
N ARG A 410 -8.23 -62.43 30.97
CA ARG A 410 -7.66 -63.06 32.19
C ARG A 410 -8.58 -62.91 33.41
N GLY A 411 -9.29 -61.79 33.57
CA GLY A 411 -10.26 -61.60 34.64
C GLY A 411 -11.45 -62.58 34.54
N LYS A 412 -11.87 -62.98 33.33
CA LYS A 412 -12.89 -64.00 33.15
C LYS A 412 -12.45 -65.42 33.39
N GLN A 413 -11.17 -65.74 33.37
CA GLN A 413 -10.65 -67.07 33.66
C GLN A 413 -10.42 -67.33 35.16
N MET A 414 -10.43 -66.33 36.04
CA MET A 414 -10.29 -66.47 37.48
C MET A 414 -11.65 -66.66 38.23
N GLU A 415 -12.79 -66.57 37.54
CA GLU A 415 -14.11 -66.70 38.16
C GLU A 415 -14.70 -68.14 38.12
N TYR A 416 -13.91 -69.13 37.68
CA TYR A 416 -14.39 -70.53 37.62
C TYR A 416 -13.49 -71.46 38.43
N TYR A 417 -13.60 -71.37 39.78
CA TYR A 417 -13.22 -72.47 40.70
C TYR A 417 -14.42 -72.71 41.62
N PRO A 418 -15.08 -73.89 41.52
CA PRO A 418 -16.06 -74.23 42.50
C PRO A 418 -15.44 -74.62 43.83
N PRO A 419 -16.02 -74.32 44.98
CA PRO A 419 -15.51 -74.67 46.29
C PRO A 419 -15.69 -76.19 46.50
N PRO A 420 -14.91 -76.81 47.47
CA PRO A 420 -14.84 -78.23 47.73
C PRO A 420 -16.11 -78.84 48.22
#